data_09deafacc4d9ec232c8eeda81297940e
#
_entry.id   09deafacc4d9ec232c8eeda81297940e
#
_cell.length_a   1.000
_cell.length_b   1.000
_cell.length_c   1.000
_cell.angle_alpha   90.00
_cell.angle_beta   90.00
_cell.angle_gamma   90.00
#
_symmetry.space_group_name_H-M   'P 1'
#
loop_
_entity.id
_entity.type
_entity.pdbx_description
1 polymer ?
#
loop_
_entity_poly.entity_id
_entity_poly.type
_entity_poly.pdbx_seq_one_letter_code
_entity_poly.pdbx_strand_id
1 'polypeptide(L)'
;MKKLFLANAIGLVCMLIGIGTPQATAQTPRPEYPRPQFERSAWQNLNGTWTYTFDFGRSGKDRNFQNSKGFDGKITVPFCPESKLSGIGYTDFINCLWYQRQLTVPADWKGKNILLHFGAVDYEATIYINGKFVMKHFGTGSSFTADITAFAKPGETVNLVVSVSDDLRAGKQPGGKQSVLYNSYGCSYTRTTGIWQTVWLEW
;
A
#
# COMPACT_ATOMS: atom_id res chain seq x y z
N MET A 1 -53.22 -57.49 -36.04
CA MET A 1 -52.87 -57.26 -34.62
C MET A 1 -51.61 -56.38 -34.58
N LYS A 2 -51.74 -55.06 -34.36
CA LYS A 2 -50.64 -54.08 -34.30
C LYS A 2 -50.41 -53.75 -32.82
N LYS A 3 -49.25 -54.07 -32.28
CA LYS A 3 -48.83 -53.70 -30.92
C LYS A 3 -48.25 -52.31 -30.96
N LEU A 4 -48.82 -51.39 -30.18
CA LEU A 4 -48.37 -50.03 -29.93
C LEU A 4 -47.35 -50.04 -28.83
N PHE A 5 -46.10 -49.60 -29.10
CA PHE A 5 -45.10 -49.36 -28.11
C PHE A 5 -45.16 -47.89 -27.66
N LEU A 6 -45.49 -47.68 -26.39
CA LEU A 6 -45.47 -46.37 -25.73
C LEU A 6 -44.07 -46.18 -25.18
N ALA A 7 -43.33 -45.23 -25.71
CA ALA A 7 -42.01 -44.83 -25.17
C ALA A 7 -42.19 -43.71 -24.14
N ASN A 8 -41.90 -44.01 -22.87
CA ASN A 8 -41.83 -43.01 -21.80
C ASN A 8 -40.50 -42.26 -21.91
N ALA A 9 -40.53 -40.98 -22.24
CA ALA A 9 -39.40 -40.07 -22.12
C ALA A 9 -39.38 -39.49 -20.71
N ILE A 10 -38.44 -39.95 -19.88
CA ILE A 10 -38.12 -39.34 -18.57
C ILE A 10 -37.18 -38.19 -18.84
N GLY A 11 -37.69 -36.97 -18.76
CA GLY A 11 -36.88 -35.75 -18.84
C GLY A 11 -36.10 -35.56 -17.52
N LEU A 12 -34.76 -35.71 -17.57
CA LEU A 12 -33.86 -35.40 -16.47
C LEU A 12 -33.64 -33.90 -16.41
N VAL A 13 -34.31 -33.20 -15.48
CA VAL A 13 -34.06 -31.78 -15.20
C VAL A 13 -32.84 -31.70 -14.32
N CYS A 14 -31.67 -31.39 -14.89
CA CYS A 14 -30.47 -31.01 -14.13
C CYS A 14 -30.65 -29.57 -13.58
N MET A 15 -31.05 -29.48 -12.30
CA MET A 15 -30.89 -28.22 -11.56
C MET A 15 -29.39 -27.96 -11.37
N LEU A 16 -28.82 -27.03 -12.11
CA LEU A 16 -27.50 -26.42 -11.84
C LEU A 16 -27.63 -25.54 -10.62
N ILE A 17 -27.35 -26.11 -9.43
CA ILE A 17 -27.13 -25.33 -8.23
C ILE A 17 -25.77 -24.64 -8.43
N GLY A 18 -25.79 -23.36 -8.78
CA GLY A 18 -24.61 -22.53 -8.82
C GLY A 18 -24.03 -22.41 -7.41
N ILE A 19 -23.06 -23.27 -7.09
CA ILE A 19 -22.25 -23.12 -5.90
C ILE A 19 -21.38 -21.88 -6.16
N GLY A 20 -21.86 -20.71 -5.72
CA GLY A 20 -21.03 -19.51 -5.66
C GLY A 20 -19.81 -19.81 -4.81
N THR A 21 -18.63 -19.88 -5.42
CA THR A 21 -17.37 -19.95 -4.69
C THR A 21 -17.30 -18.72 -3.78
N PRO A 22 -17.11 -18.90 -2.45
CA PRO A 22 -16.93 -17.77 -1.57
C PRO A 22 -15.73 -16.97 -2.08
N GLN A 23 -15.97 -15.73 -2.48
CA GLN A 23 -14.92 -14.81 -2.89
C GLN A 23 -14.08 -14.56 -1.64
N ALA A 24 -12.88 -15.14 -1.56
CA ALA A 24 -11.96 -14.93 -0.47
C ALA A 24 -11.68 -13.41 -0.40
N THR A 25 -12.18 -12.76 0.63
CA THR A 25 -11.80 -11.38 0.94
C THR A 25 -10.31 -11.37 1.18
N ALA A 26 -9.55 -10.64 0.36
CA ALA A 26 -8.11 -10.55 0.53
C ALA A 26 -7.81 -10.06 1.95
N GLN A 27 -7.15 -10.91 2.74
CA GLN A 27 -6.79 -10.58 4.11
C GLN A 27 -5.83 -9.39 4.12
N THR A 28 -6.08 -8.40 4.98
CA THR A 28 -5.19 -7.26 5.16
C THR A 28 -3.81 -7.76 5.58
N PRO A 29 -2.72 -7.47 4.84
CA PRO A 29 -1.38 -7.87 5.23
C PRO A 29 -0.98 -7.19 6.55
N ARG A 30 -0.32 -7.92 7.46
CA ARG A 30 0.07 -7.40 8.78
C ARG A 30 -1.11 -6.74 9.48
N PRO A 31 -2.15 -7.50 9.82
CA PRO A 31 -3.39 -6.96 10.41
C PRO A 31 -3.24 -6.53 11.86
N GLU A 32 -2.18 -6.99 12.53
CA GLU A 32 -1.89 -6.69 13.93
C GLU A 32 -1.55 -5.21 14.16
N TYR A 33 -1.85 -4.71 15.37
CA TYR A 33 -1.44 -3.38 15.78
C TYR A 33 0.11 -3.28 15.81
N PRO A 34 0.71 -2.25 15.17
CA PRO A 34 2.15 -2.23 14.92
C PRO A 34 3.03 -1.90 16.15
N ARG A 35 2.42 -1.48 17.26
CA ARG A 35 3.12 -1.12 18.53
C ARG A 35 2.54 -1.89 19.70
N PRO A 36 2.84 -3.19 19.85
CA PRO A 36 2.18 -4.07 20.84
C PRO A 36 2.38 -3.64 22.28
N GLN A 37 3.40 -2.82 22.60
CA GLN A 37 3.65 -2.31 23.95
C GLN A 37 2.64 -1.23 24.38
N PHE A 38 2.01 -0.54 23.43
CA PHE A 38 1.08 0.57 23.67
C PHE A 38 -0.07 0.50 22.67
N GLU A 39 -0.79 -0.62 22.69
CA GLU A 39 -1.93 -0.84 21.80
C GLU A 39 -3.05 0.15 22.08
N ARG A 40 -3.60 0.77 21.03
CA ARG A 40 -4.74 1.67 21.09
C ARG A 40 -5.95 0.99 20.47
N SER A 41 -7.11 1.16 21.09
CA SER A 41 -8.37 0.60 20.60
C SER A 41 -8.90 1.32 19.35
N ALA A 42 -8.59 2.61 19.21
CA ALA A 42 -9.07 3.45 18.11
C ALA A 42 -7.94 3.69 17.09
N TRP A 43 -7.82 2.77 16.15
CA TRP A 43 -6.87 2.85 15.03
C TRP A 43 -7.45 2.22 13.77
N GLN A 44 -6.87 2.55 12.64
CA GLN A 44 -7.23 1.98 11.34
C GLN A 44 -5.99 1.56 10.58
N ASN A 45 -5.91 0.29 10.23
CA ASN A 45 -4.83 -0.24 9.38
C ASN A 45 -5.01 0.25 7.93
N LEU A 46 -3.95 0.80 7.35
CA LEU A 46 -3.92 1.27 5.96
C LEU A 46 -3.08 0.38 5.05
N ASN A 47 -2.66 -0.80 5.51
CA ASN A 47 -2.00 -1.78 4.66
C ASN A 47 -2.97 -2.32 3.59
N GLY A 48 -2.45 -3.08 2.65
CA GLY A 48 -3.21 -3.66 1.54
C GLY A 48 -2.88 -2.98 0.21
N THR A 49 -3.83 -2.95 -0.71
CA THR A 49 -3.60 -2.46 -2.06
C THR A 49 -3.53 -0.93 -2.11
N TRP A 50 -2.42 -0.42 -2.61
CA TRP A 50 -2.22 0.96 -3.02
C TRP A 50 -1.96 1.02 -4.53
N THR A 51 -2.12 2.18 -5.14
CA THR A 51 -1.61 2.40 -6.50
C THR A 51 -0.23 3.03 -6.43
N TYR A 52 0.61 2.75 -7.44
CA TYR A 52 1.97 3.27 -7.48
C TYR A 52 2.44 3.54 -8.91
N THR A 53 3.49 4.33 -9.03
CA THR A 53 4.27 4.49 -10.26
C THR A 53 5.74 4.73 -9.93
N PHE A 54 6.65 4.14 -10.71
CA PHE A 54 8.05 4.53 -10.66
C PHE A 54 8.26 5.87 -11.33
N ASP A 55 9.19 6.66 -10.82
CA ASP A 55 9.54 7.99 -11.34
C ASP A 55 11.06 8.11 -11.47
N PHE A 56 11.63 7.30 -12.35
CA PHE A 56 13.08 7.26 -12.58
C PHE A 56 13.66 8.61 -13.00
N GLY A 57 12.85 9.47 -13.63
CA GLY A 57 13.22 10.82 -14.02
C GLY A 57 13.06 11.87 -12.92
N ARG A 58 12.52 11.51 -11.74
CA ARG A 58 12.21 12.42 -10.62
C ARG A 58 11.38 13.63 -11.02
N SER A 59 10.54 13.47 -12.03
CA SER A 59 9.70 14.51 -12.64
C SER A 59 8.28 14.56 -12.11
N GLY A 60 7.93 13.66 -11.19
CA GLY A 60 6.55 13.48 -10.72
C GLY A 60 5.93 14.74 -10.14
N LYS A 61 6.71 15.57 -9.43
CA LYS A 61 6.22 16.87 -8.92
C LYS A 61 5.84 17.82 -10.06
N ASP A 62 6.66 17.93 -11.10
CA ASP A 62 6.41 18.78 -12.28
C ASP A 62 5.24 18.24 -13.10
N ARG A 63 5.04 16.91 -13.09
CA ARG A 63 3.91 16.21 -13.69
C ARG A 63 2.66 16.21 -12.81
N ASN A 64 2.70 16.93 -11.69
CA ASN A 64 1.57 17.09 -10.76
C ASN A 64 1.09 15.79 -10.11
N PHE A 65 1.97 14.82 -9.87
CA PHE A 65 1.65 13.53 -9.27
C PHE A 65 1.08 13.64 -7.86
N GLN A 66 1.39 14.70 -7.10
CA GLN A 66 0.80 14.95 -5.78
C GLN A 66 -0.72 15.12 -5.81
N ASN A 67 -1.31 15.43 -6.97
CA ASN A 67 -2.75 15.52 -7.18
C ASN A 67 -3.34 14.29 -7.88
N SER A 68 -2.53 13.26 -8.16
CA SER A 68 -3.02 12.03 -8.80
C SER A 68 -4.06 11.34 -7.93
N LYS A 69 -5.15 10.90 -8.54
CA LYS A 69 -6.22 10.11 -7.88
C LYS A 69 -6.02 8.60 -8.05
N GLY A 70 -4.90 8.19 -8.61
CA GLY A 70 -4.50 6.82 -8.85
C GLY A 70 -3.35 6.75 -9.85
N PHE A 71 -2.58 5.67 -9.78
CA PHE A 71 -1.56 5.31 -10.76
C PHE A 71 -1.92 3.94 -11.35
N ASP A 72 -1.35 3.59 -12.49
CA ASP A 72 -1.66 2.34 -13.20
C ASP A 72 -1.17 1.09 -12.46
N GLY A 73 -0.04 1.20 -11.75
CA GLY A 73 0.53 0.09 -10.98
C GLY A 73 -0.22 -0.15 -9.67
N LYS A 74 -0.23 -1.42 -9.22
CA LYS A 74 -0.75 -1.82 -7.91
C LYS A 74 0.35 -2.44 -7.07
N ILE A 75 0.41 -2.08 -5.80
CA ILE A 75 1.36 -2.60 -4.83
C ILE A 75 0.66 -2.99 -3.54
N THR A 76 1.08 -4.08 -2.91
CA THR A 76 0.60 -4.50 -1.60
C THR A 76 1.50 -3.92 -0.51
N VAL A 77 1.06 -2.85 0.16
CA VAL A 77 1.71 -2.27 1.34
C VAL A 77 1.44 -3.21 2.55
N PRO A 78 2.43 -3.49 3.42
CA PRO A 78 3.70 -2.80 3.62
C PRO A 78 4.92 -3.49 2.98
N PHE A 79 4.76 -4.17 1.86
CA PHE A 79 5.89 -4.84 1.21
C PHE A 79 6.56 -3.91 0.19
N CYS A 80 7.89 -3.81 0.26
CA CYS A 80 8.67 -3.00 -0.67
C CYS A 80 8.60 -3.56 -2.11
N PRO A 81 8.79 -2.74 -3.14
CA PRO A 81 8.70 -3.16 -4.55
C PRO A 81 9.59 -4.35 -4.91
N GLU A 82 10.73 -4.52 -4.25
CA GLU A 82 11.68 -5.61 -4.46
C GLU A 82 11.13 -6.97 -4.00
N SER A 83 10.22 -6.96 -3.03
CA SER A 83 9.59 -8.18 -2.51
C SER A 83 8.51 -8.71 -3.45
N LYS A 84 8.49 -10.04 -3.68
CA LYS A 84 7.39 -10.69 -4.40
C LYS A 84 6.03 -10.54 -3.68
N LEU A 85 6.05 -10.36 -2.35
CA LEU A 85 4.83 -10.15 -1.55
C LEU A 85 4.16 -8.80 -1.86
N SER A 86 4.90 -7.83 -2.42
CA SER A 86 4.32 -6.57 -2.90
C SER A 86 3.43 -6.75 -4.14
N GLY A 87 3.56 -7.88 -4.84
CA GLY A 87 2.97 -8.13 -6.15
C GLY A 87 3.82 -7.64 -7.32
N ILE A 88 5.02 -7.08 -7.07
CA ILE A 88 5.90 -6.49 -8.09
C ILE A 88 7.17 -7.34 -8.28
N GLY A 89 7.99 -7.47 -7.25
CA GLY A 89 9.25 -8.22 -7.31
C GLY A 89 10.33 -7.53 -8.17
N TYR A 90 10.33 -6.20 -8.22
CA TYR A 90 11.29 -5.42 -9.00
C TYR A 90 12.57 -5.21 -8.20
N THR A 91 13.65 -5.86 -8.58
CA THR A 91 14.91 -5.90 -7.82
C THR A 91 16.02 -4.97 -8.36
N ASP A 92 15.78 -4.21 -9.41
CA ASP A 92 16.71 -3.19 -9.87
C ASP A 92 16.57 -1.89 -9.05
N PHE A 93 17.43 -0.91 -9.30
CA PHE A 93 17.46 0.33 -8.56
C PHE A 93 16.22 1.18 -8.83
N ILE A 94 15.59 1.63 -7.75
CA ILE A 94 14.42 2.53 -7.77
C ILE A 94 14.84 3.82 -7.06
N ASN A 95 15.14 4.87 -7.82
CA ASN A 95 15.59 6.14 -7.25
C ASN A 95 14.44 7.07 -6.83
N CYS A 96 13.23 6.83 -7.34
CA CYS A 96 12.02 7.53 -6.94
C CYS A 96 10.78 6.74 -7.31
N LEU A 97 9.77 6.74 -6.43
CA LEU A 97 8.44 6.20 -6.71
C LEU A 97 7.37 6.98 -5.97
N TRP A 98 6.14 6.87 -6.47
CA TRP A 98 4.97 7.53 -5.90
C TRP A 98 3.92 6.49 -5.57
N TYR A 99 3.31 6.64 -4.39
CA TYR A 99 2.17 5.84 -3.92
C TYR A 99 0.94 6.70 -3.83
N GLN A 100 -0.22 6.09 -4.04
CA GLN A 100 -1.51 6.77 -3.82
C GLN A 100 -2.52 5.81 -3.19
N ARG A 101 -3.34 6.34 -2.28
CA ARG A 101 -4.49 5.67 -1.70
C ARG A 101 -5.58 6.67 -1.32
N GLN A 102 -6.86 6.25 -1.47
CA GLN A 102 -7.96 6.93 -0.80
C GLN A 102 -7.98 6.53 0.67
N LEU A 103 -8.15 7.52 1.53
CA LEU A 103 -8.14 7.41 2.97
C LEU A 103 -9.43 7.99 3.52
N THR A 104 -10.24 7.18 4.22
CA THR A 104 -11.45 7.64 4.91
C THR A 104 -11.19 7.74 6.41
N VAL A 105 -11.34 8.94 6.98
CA VAL A 105 -11.21 9.15 8.43
C VAL A 105 -12.50 8.69 9.11
N PRO A 106 -12.43 7.84 10.16
CA PRO A 106 -13.63 7.41 10.89
C PRO A 106 -14.47 8.57 11.38
N ALA A 107 -15.79 8.49 11.19
CA ALA A 107 -16.71 9.58 11.49
C ALA A 107 -16.88 9.86 13.01
N ASP A 108 -16.62 8.85 13.83
CA ASP A 108 -16.67 8.90 15.30
C ASP A 108 -15.47 9.61 15.94
N TRP A 109 -14.42 9.96 15.15
CA TRP A 109 -13.22 10.65 15.63
C TRP A 109 -13.38 12.18 15.72
N LYS A 110 -14.62 12.69 15.88
CA LYS A 110 -14.90 14.12 16.01
C LYS A 110 -14.20 14.74 17.21
N GLY A 111 -13.55 15.90 17.00
CA GLY A 111 -12.83 16.63 18.04
C GLY A 111 -11.50 16.02 18.44
N LYS A 112 -11.01 15.04 17.70
CA LYS A 112 -9.70 14.39 17.92
C LYS A 112 -8.68 14.86 16.90
N ASN A 113 -7.40 14.79 17.27
CA ASN A 113 -6.30 14.94 16.32
C ASN A 113 -6.19 13.67 15.50
N ILE A 114 -6.03 13.81 14.19
CA ILE A 114 -5.89 12.67 13.27
C ILE A 114 -4.41 12.49 12.94
N LEU A 115 -3.85 11.37 13.37
CA LEU A 115 -2.43 11.06 13.24
C LEU A 115 -2.25 9.94 12.20
N LEU A 116 -1.48 10.24 11.14
CA LEU A 116 -1.08 9.27 10.12
C LEU A 116 0.33 8.80 10.44
N HIS A 117 0.47 7.51 10.68
CA HIS A 117 1.73 6.88 11.07
C HIS A 117 2.29 6.01 9.95
N PHE A 118 3.61 6.03 9.84
CA PHE A 118 4.39 5.11 9.03
C PHE A 118 5.39 4.38 9.92
N GLY A 119 5.39 3.06 9.87
CA GLY A 119 6.37 2.25 10.61
C GLY A 119 7.78 2.46 10.08
N ALA A 120 7.94 2.45 8.76
CA ALA A 120 9.19 2.86 8.09
C ALA A 120 8.95 3.10 6.59
N VAL A 121 9.70 4.06 6.05
CA VAL A 121 9.79 4.35 4.61
C VAL A 121 11.25 4.64 4.25
N ASP A 122 11.82 3.91 3.31
CA ASP A 122 13.20 4.10 2.85
C ASP A 122 13.20 4.89 1.52
N TYR A 123 13.85 6.02 1.37
CA TYR A 123 14.61 6.77 2.37
C TYR A 123 13.94 8.12 2.69
N GLU A 124 13.74 9.00 1.69
CA GLU A 124 13.08 10.30 1.83
C GLU A 124 11.59 10.16 1.48
N ALA A 125 10.70 10.35 2.43
CA ALA A 125 9.25 10.33 2.23
C ALA A 125 8.68 11.75 2.27
N THR A 126 7.88 12.12 1.27
CA THR A 126 7.10 13.36 1.25
C THR A 126 5.62 13.03 1.19
N ILE A 127 4.86 13.53 2.15
CA ILE A 127 3.43 13.22 2.33
C ILE A 127 2.58 14.36 1.81
N TYR A 128 1.55 14.03 1.02
CA TYR A 128 0.56 14.96 0.52
C TYR A 128 -0.85 14.47 0.84
N ILE A 129 -1.73 15.39 1.26
CA ILE A 129 -3.18 15.14 1.39
C ILE A 129 -3.91 16.11 0.47
N ASN A 130 -4.74 15.57 -0.43
CA ASN A 130 -5.47 16.35 -1.46
C ASN A 130 -4.53 17.32 -2.22
N GLY A 131 -3.33 16.85 -2.56
CA GLY A 131 -2.29 17.61 -3.26
C GLY A 131 -1.52 18.63 -2.42
N LYS A 132 -1.91 18.86 -1.17
CA LYS A 132 -1.23 19.77 -0.25
C LYS A 132 -0.11 19.06 0.49
N PHE A 133 1.06 19.69 0.55
CA PHE A 133 2.21 19.22 1.33
C PHE A 133 1.85 19.16 2.82
N VAL A 134 2.16 18.04 3.47
CA VAL A 134 1.98 17.83 4.91
C VAL A 134 3.32 17.84 5.62
N MET A 135 4.20 16.91 5.26
CA MET A 135 5.53 16.81 5.85
C MET A 135 6.51 16.05 4.96
N LYS A 136 7.77 16.12 5.34
CA LYS A 136 8.86 15.31 4.79
C LYS A 136 9.57 14.59 5.93
N HIS A 137 9.98 13.33 5.71
CA HIS A 137 10.76 12.52 6.64
C HIS A 137 11.96 11.90 5.92
N PHE A 138 13.04 11.68 6.67
CA PHE A 138 14.25 11.01 6.21
C PHE A 138 14.59 9.87 7.17
N GLY A 139 14.88 8.71 6.65
CA GLY A 139 15.30 7.56 7.44
C GLY A 139 14.99 6.24 6.75
N THR A 140 15.76 5.20 7.06
CA THR A 140 15.56 3.87 6.45
C THR A 140 14.62 3.01 7.28
N GLY A 141 14.60 3.16 8.61
CA GLY A 141 13.88 2.28 9.53
C GLY A 141 13.21 2.99 10.71
N SER A 142 13.30 4.32 10.80
CA SER A 142 12.65 5.09 11.87
C SER A 142 11.19 5.33 11.55
N SER A 143 10.30 5.06 12.52
CA SER A 143 8.89 5.41 12.41
C SER A 143 8.69 6.92 12.52
N PHE A 144 7.65 7.44 11.84
CA PHE A 144 7.27 8.84 11.92
C PHE A 144 5.76 9.02 11.88
N THR A 145 5.32 10.21 12.28
CA THR A 145 3.90 10.56 12.42
C THR A 145 3.64 11.90 11.75
N ALA A 146 2.63 11.95 10.90
CA ALA A 146 2.09 13.16 10.30
C ALA A 146 0.78 13.54 11.01
N ASP A 147 0.69 14.70 11.61
CA ASP A 147 -0.59 15.27 12.04
C ASP A 147 -1.33 15.79 10.81
N ILE A 148 -2.43 15.12 10.46
CA ILE A 148 -3.26 15.47 9.30
C ILE A 148 -4.59 16.12 9.69
N THR A 149 -4.76 16.53 10.95
CA THR A 149 -6.01 17.12 11.49
C THR A 149 -6.50 18.32 10.68
N ALA A 150 -5.56 19.15 10.20
CA ALA A 150 -5.88 20.31 9.36
C ALA A 150 -6.21 19.95 7.89
N PHE A 151 -5.94 18.72 7.48
CA PHE A 151 -6.06 18.27 6.08
C PHE A 151 -7.19 17.29 5.84
N ALA A 152 -7.72 16.65 6.90
CA ALA A 152 -8.74 15.61 6.80
C ALA A 152 -9.70 15.72 7.98
N LYS A 153 -11.01 15.69 7.70
CA LYS A 153 -12.05 15.75 8.74
C LYS A 153 -12.67 14.37 8.99
N PRO A 154 -13.14 14.09 10.21
CA PRO A 154 -13.88 12.85 10.49
C PRO A 154 -15.08 12.67 9.55
N GLY A 155 -15.19 11.48 8.98
CA GLY A 155 -16.17 11.13 7.94
C GLY A 155 -15.76 11.51 6.51
N GLU A 156 -14.67 12.24 6.32
CA GLU A 156 -14.18 12.65 5.01
C GLU A 156 -13.28 11.56 4.39
N THR A 157 -13.38 11.41 3.08
CA THR A 157 -12.42 10.64 2.28
C THR A 157 -11.47 11.60 1.59
N VAL A 158 -10.18 11.45 1.86
CA VAL A 158 -9.11 12.28 1.29
C VAL A 158 -8.17 11.46 0.42
N ASN A 159 -7.49 12.13 -0.47
CA ASN A 159 -6.49 11.54 -1.33
C ASN A 159 -5.11 11.63 -0.67
N LEU A 160 -4.57 10.50 -0.23
CA LEU A 160 -3.21 10.38 0.29
C LEU A 160 -2.25 10.03 -0.84
N VAL A 161 -1.22 10.85 -1.00
CA VAL A 161 -0.11 10.59 -1.93
C VAL A 161 1.21 10.64 -1.16
N VAL A 162 2.07 9.67 -1.40
CA VAL A 162 3.41 9.58 -0.82
C VAL A 162 4.42 9.52 -1.94
N SER A 163 5.32 10.51 -2.00
CA SER A 163 6.50 10.47 -2.86
C SER A 163 7.67 9.94 -2.07
N VAL A 164 8.40 8.98 -2.61
CA VAL A 164 9.60 8.43 -2.01
C VAL A 164 10.78 8.64 -2.93
N SER A 165 11.90 9.12 -2.38
CA SER A 165 13.19 9.19 -3.06
C SER A 165 14.21 8.34 -2.31
N ASP A 166 14.83 7.39 -3.02
CA ASP A 166 15.80 6.45 -2.49
C ASP A 166 16.95 6.28 -3.50
N ASP A 167 18.02 7.07 -3.33
CA ASP A 167 19.19 7.01 -4.22
C ASP A 167 20.41 6.47 -3.48
N LEU A 168 20.37 5.18 -3.22
CA LEU A 168 21.43 4.46 -2.48
C LEU A 168 22.82 4.68 -3.07
N ARG A 169 22.94 4.84 -4.40
CA ARG A 169 24.22 4.99 -5.09
C ARG A 169 24.74 6.43 -5.09
N ALA A 170 23.93 7.41 -4.74
CA ALA A 170 24.35 8.81 -4.70
C ALA A 170 25.31 9.13 -3.56
N GLY A 171 25.47 8.25 -2.57
CA GLY A 171 26.36 8.44 -1.42
C GLY A 171 25.92 9.54 -0.44
N LYS A 172 24.63 9.97 -0.53
CA LYS A 172 24.07 11.06 0.27
C LYS A 172 23.09 10.60 1.34
N GLN A 173 22.96 9.29 1.52
CA GLN A 173 22.09 8.66 2.50
C GLN A 173 22.75 7.43 3.12
N PRO A 174 22.39 7.02 4.35
CA PRO A 174 22.81 5.75 4.92
C PRO A 174 22.25 4.58 4.09
N GLY A 175 23.10 3.66 3.67
CA GLY A 175 22.72 2.48 2.91
C GLY A 175 22.53 1.22 3.76
N GLY A 176 23.05 1.20 4.99
CA GLY A 176 23.05 0.00 5.81
C GLY A 176 23.72 -1.17 5.11
N LYS A 177 23.04 -2.33 5.11
CA LYS A 177 23.49 -3.54 4.38
C LYS A 177 22.83 -3.70 3.00
N GLN A 178 22.31 -2.63 2.43
CA GLN A 178 21.76 -2.66 1.08
C GLN A 178 22.89 -2.70 0.03
N SER A 179 22.77 -3.58 -0.94
CA SER A 179 23.77 -3.73 -2.01
C SER A 179 23.75 -2.54 -2.97
N VAL A 180 24.90 -1.93 -3.20
CA VAL A 180 25.10 -0.92 -4.26
C VAL A 180 25.30 -1.54 -5.63
N LEU A 181 25.44 -2.87 -5.69
CA LEU A 181 25.46 -3.68 -6.92
C LEU A 181 24.07 -4.25 -7.17
N TYR A 182 23.83 -4.71 -8.40
CA TYR A 182 22.55 -5.35 -8.75
C TYR A 182 22.28 -6.58 -7.87
N ASN A 183 23.27 -7.44 -7.72
CA ASN A 183 23.18 -8.66 -6.90
C ASN A 183 23.62 -8.42 -5.45
N SER A 184 23.17 -9.28 -4.55
CA SER A 184 23.70 -9.40 -3.20
C SER A 184 25.15 -9.89 -3.23
N TYR A 185 25.96 -9.41 -2.29
CA TYR A 185 27.36 -9.85 -2.13
C TYR A 185 27.79 -9.72 -0.67
N GLY A 186 28.67 -10.61 -0.20
CA GLY A 186 29.17 -10.59 1.17
C GLY A 186 28.03 -10.53 2.19
N CYS A 187 27.97 -9.45 2.97
CA CYS A 187 26.88 -9.17 3.91
C CYS A 187 25.92 -8.06 3.43
N SER A 188 25.94 -7.75 2.12
CA SER A 188 25.02 -6.77 1.51
C SER A 188 23.93 -7.50 0.75
N TYR A 189 22.69 -7.06 0.93
CA TYR A 189 21.47 -7.70 0.45
C TYR A 189 20.76 -6.84 -0.61
N THR A 190 19.76 -7.42 -1.28
CA THR A 190 18.84 -6.67 -2.14
C THR A 190 18.26 -5.46 -1.40
N ARG A 191 18.03 -4.38 -2.13
CA ARG A 191 17.52 -3.11 -1.61
C ARG A 191 16.13 -3.26 -1.00
N THR A 192 15.79 -2.27 -0.22
CA THR A 192 14.45 -2.05 0.33
C THR A 192 14.08 -0.62 0.07
N THR A 193 13.19 -0.36 -0.87
CA THR A 193 12.79 0.99 -1.27
C THR A 193 11.34 1.28 -0.87
N GLY A 194 11.07 2.49 -0.40
CA GLY A 194 9.72 2.94 -0.13
C GLY A 194 9.11 2.43 1.17
N ILE A 195 7.79 2.28 1.19
CA ILE A 195 7.04 1.82 2.36
C ILE A 195 7.31 0.34 2.58
N TRP A 196 7.90 -0.03 3.74
CA TRP A 196 8.21 -1.41 4.06
C TRP A 196 7.75 -1.87 5.45
N GLN A 197 7.10 -0.98 6.21
CA GLN A 197 6.40 -1.30 7.44
C GLN A 197 4.98 -0.72 7.44
N THR A 198 4.13 -1.19 8.36
CA THR A 198 2.71 -0.83 8.47
C THR A 198 2.48 0.67 8.42
N VAL A 199 1.42 1.05 7.71
CA VAL A 199 0.85 2.41 7.70
C VAL A 199 -0.49 2.37 8.40
N TRP A 200 -0.77 3.33 9.30
CA TRP A 200 -2.03 3.36 10.05
C TRP A 200 -2.45 4.76 10.47
N LEU A 201 -3.72 4.90 10.82
CA LEU A 201 -4.26 6.08 11.48
C LEU A 201 -4.52 5.80 12.96
N GLU A 202 -4.40 6.85 13.77
CA GLU A 202 -4.83 6.94 15.16
C GLU A 202 -5.42 8.34 15.45
N TRP A 203 -6.08 8.46 16.61
CA TRP A 203 -6.43 9.75 17.19
C TRP A 203 -5.90 9.87 18.62
#